data_ebcfa54af25598428d9b2fbf1c4b946a
#
_entry.id   ebcfa54af25598428d9b2fbf1c4b946a
#
_cell.length_a   1.000
_cell.length_b   1.000
_cell.length_c   1.000
_cell.angle_alpha   90.00
_cell.angle_beta   90.00
_cell.angle_gamma   90.00
#
_symmetry.space_group_name_H-M   'P 1'
#
loop_
_entity.id
_entity.type
_entity.pdbx_description
1 polymer ?
#
loop_
_entity_poly.entity_id
_entity_poly.type
_entity_poly.pdbx_seq_one_letter_code
_entity_poly.pdbx_strand_id
1 'polypeptide(L)'
;MAARRALGGLILLRNIMPVNQIEITSCGKRLLVPCAEIEGRTVIVTGRCVKIASIRDAIVAEGELVKNPGTFVPALKRSGLKADVLAFFQRPPDVTPKFKHHFEWDNYAAVDCANFDAWWEKLPQEARKNTRRSAKRGVTVKVVSFDDALAREIHQLCDESPMRQGKPFWHYGKDFETVKREHSTYLERSEFIGAYFENRLIGFIKVVYVDRIAFIFHILAFNAHYDKRPLNALITETVKICSQRGVKYLVYDKYVYGNKKESTLVEFKRRNGFEQIDFPAYYIPLTWKGKIFVALRLYRGAVGLLPAPVLKLGLKLRDRFYRARRKPAETKEV
;
A
#
# COMPACT_ATOMS: atom_id res chain seq x y z
N MET A 1 -50.81 -53.29 -24.43
CA MET A 1 -51.00 -51.90 -23.98
C MET A 1 -49.98 -51.61 -22.85
N ALA A 2 -48.89 -50.95 -23.13
CA ALA A 2 -47.82 -50.68 -22.20
C ALA A 2 -47.61 -49.17 -22.15
N ALA A 3 -47.94 -48.56 -20.97
CA ALA A 3 -47.66 -47.13 -20.73
C ALA A 3 -46.22 -46.93 -20.30
N ARG A 4 -45.42 -46.25 -21.12
CA ARG A 4 -44.08 -45.79 -20.79
C ARG A 4 -44.17 -44.52 -19.93
N ARG A 5 -43.73 -44.60 -18.68
CA ARG A 5 -43.44 -43.42 -17.81
C ARG A 5 -42.17 -42.76 -18.29
N ALA A 6 -42.26 -41.55 -18.79
CA ALA A 6 -41.12 -40.65 -19.01
C ALA A 6 -40.74 -39.98 -17.69
N LEU A 7 -39.60 -40.34 -17.12
CA LEU A 7 -38.93 -39.63 -16.05
C LEU A 7 -38.13 -38.46 -16.68
N GLY A 8 -38.70 -37.27 -16.65
CA GLY A 8 -38.02 -36.05 -17.00
C GLY A 8 -37.04 -35.66 -15.89
N GLY A 9 -35.79 -36.04 -16.02
CA GLY A 9 -34.73 -35.53 -15.17
C GLY A 9 -34.45 -34.04 -15.49
N LEU A 10 -34.88 -33.18 -14.58
CA LEU A 10 -34.54 -31.76 -14.63
C LEU A 10 -33.03 -31.61 -14.32
N ILE A 11 -32.19 -31.60 -15.36
CA ILE A 11 -30.80 -31.22 -15.21
C ILE A 11 -30.79 -29.72 -14.97
N LEU A 12 -30.65 -29.30 -13.71
CA LEU A 12 -30.30 -27.95 -13.32
C LEU A 12 -28.88 -27.68 -13.88
N LEU A 13 -28.81 -27.19 -15.10
CA LEU A 13 -27.60 -26.55 -15.62
C LEU A 13 -27.28 -25.38 -14.70
N ARG A 14 -26.35 -25.58 -13.75
CA ARG A 14 -25.68 -24.50 -13.06
C ARG A 14 -25.01 -23.64 -14.14
N ASN A 15 -25.61 -22.52 -14.48
CA ASN A 15 -24.95 -21.46 -15.23
C ASN A 15 -23.76 -20.99 -14.40
N ILE A 16 -22.63 -21.68 -14.54
CA ILE A 16 -21.34 -21.20 -14.05
C ILE A 16 -20.95 -20.10 -15.01
N MET A 17 -21.11 -18.86 -14.62
CA MET A 17 -20.58 -17.73 -15.39
C MET A 17 -19.09 -17.95 -15.61
N PRO A 18 -18.55 -17.67 -16.83
CA PRO A 18 -17.14 -17.81 -17.09
C PRO A 18 -16.36 -16.93 -16.11
N VAL A 19 -15.40 -17.52 -15.40
CA VAL A 19 -14.52 -16.80 -14.49
C VAL A 19 -13.61 -15.95 -15.35
N ASN A 20 -13.76 -14.63 -15.26
CA ASN A 20 -12.92 -13.68 -15.96
C ASN A 20 -11.49 -13.71 -15.38
N GLN A 21 -10.53 -13.25 -16.17
CA GLN A 21 -9.15 -13.04 -15.72
C GLN A 21 -8.79 -11.57 -15.84
N ILE A 22 -7.99 -11.09 -14.90
CA ILE A 22 -7.49 -9.73 -14.90
C ILE A 22 -5.99 -9.71 -14.60
N GLU A 23 -5.30 -8.79 -15.24
CA GLU A 23 -3.88 -8.58 -14.96
C GLU A 23 -3.70 -7.75 -13.67
N ILE A 24 -2.87 -8.25 -12.79
CA ILE A 24 -2.39 -7.52 -11.60
C ILE A 24 -0.87 -7.47 -11.59
N THR A 25 -0.31 -6.45 -10.93
CA THR A 25 1.13 -6.39 -10.66
C THR A 25 1.39 -6.84 -9.23
N SER A 26 2.18 -7.87 -9.04
CA SER A 26 2.61 -8.37 -7.73
C SER A 26 4.12 -8.53 -7.69
N CYS A 27 4.79 -7.85 -6.75
CA CYS A 27 6.26 -7.83 -6.62
C CYS A 27 6.96 -7.47 -7.96
N GLY A 28 6.42 -6.50 -8.70
CA GLY A 28 6.96 -6.07 -10.01
C GLY A 28 6.69 -7.02 -11.19
N LYS A 29 5.98 -8.13 -10.97
CA LYS A 29 5.61 -9.08 -12.02
C LYS A 29 4.14 -8.94 -12.37
N ARG A 30 3.82 -9.01 -13.66
CA ARG A 30 2.44 -9.07 -14.15
C ARG A 30 1.94 -10.50 -14.02
N LEU A 31 0.76 -10.67 -13.46
CA LEU A 31 0.10 -11.95 -13.24
C LEU A 31 -1.35 -11.85 -13.69
N LEU A 32 -1.81 -12.81 -14.47
CA LEU A 32 -3.23 -13.02 -14.75
C LEU A 32 -3.84 -13.81 -13.61
N VAL A 33 -4.88 -13.26 -12.98
CA VAL A 33 -5.57 -13.88 -11.85
C VAL A 33 -7.08 -13.97 -12.11
N PRO A 34 -7.75 -15.02 -11.63
CA PRO A 34 -9.20 -15.13 -11.71
C PRO A 34 -9.88 -13.97 -10.98
N CYS A 35 -10.95 -13.43 -11.57
CA CYS A 35 -11.75 -12.38 -10.98
C CYS A 35 -13.24 -12.54 -11.25
N ALA A 36 -14.07 -11.88 -10.42
CA ALA A 36 -15.50 -11.72 -10.62
C ALA A 36 -16.00 -10.45 -9.96
N GLU A 37 -17.09 -9.89 -10.48
CA GLU A 37 -17.79 -8.78 -9.84
C GLU A 37 -18.78 -9.31 -8.79
N ILE A 38 -18.66 -8.82 -7.55
CA ILE A 38 -19.47 -9.23 -6.42
C ILE A 38 -19.90 -7.98 -5.63
N GLU A 39 -21.18 -7.71 -5.59
CA GLU A 39 -21.77 -6.54 -4.90
C GLU A 39 -21.06 -5.22 -5.29
N GLY A 40 -20.73 -5.04 -6.58
CA GLY A 40 -20.05 -3.86 -7.10
C GLY A 40 -18.56 -3.79 -6.74
N ARG A 41 -17.95 -4.93 -6.40
CA ARG A 41 -16.52 -5.06 -6.10
C ARG A 41 -15.88 -6.09 -7.02
N THR A 42 -14.78 -5.72 -7.67
CA THR A 42 -13.94 -6.69 -8.37
C THR A 42 -13.16 -7.53 -7.35
N VAL A 43 -13.55 -8.78 -7.20
CA VAL A 43 -12.86 -9.75 -6.34
C VAL A 43 -11.88 -10.53 -7.17
N ILE A 44 -10.62 -10.61 -6.71
CA ILE A 44 -9.54 -11.37 -7.32
C ILE A 44 -9.14 -12.55 -6.43
N VAL A 45 -8.63 -13.63 -7.04
CA VAL A 45 -8.12 -14.77 -6.27
C VAL A 45 -6.65 -14.97 -6.55
N THR A 46 -5.85 -14.98 -5.48
CA THR A 46 -4.40 -15.19 -5.52
C THR A 46 -4.00 -16.39 -4.65
N GLY A 47 -2.74 -16.83 -4.76
CA GLY A 47 -2.19 -17.95 -3.99
C GLY A 47 -2.19 -19.28 -4.74
N ARG A 48 -1.18 -20.12 -4.46
CA ARG A 48 -1.01 -21.45 -5.10
C ARG A 48 -1.65 -22.57 -4.27
N CYS A 49 -1.18 -22.77 -3.03
CA CYS A 49 -1.63 -23.85 -2.15
C CYS A 49 -2.95 -23.51 -1.46
N VAL A 50 -3.06 -22.29 -0.95
CA VAL A 50 -4.29 -21.72 -0.39
C VAL A 50 -4.68 -20.53 -1.25
N LYS A 51 -5.91 -20.56 -1.73
CA LYS A 51 -6.47 -19.52 -2.60
C LYS A 51 -7.17 -18.46 -1.76
N ILE A 52 -6.69 -17.22 -1.86
CA ILE A 52 -7.22 -16.09 -1.11
C ILE A 52 -7.99 -15.18 -2.05
N ALA A 53 -9.29 -15.02 -1.81
CA ALA A 53 -10.12 -14.00 -2.43
C ALA A 53 -9.90 -12.67 -1.70
N SER A 54 -9.66 -11.61 -2.45
CA SER A 54 -9.54 -10.24 -1.92
C SER A 54 -10.15 -9.23 -2.89
N ILE A 55 -10.52 -8.06 -2.40
CA ILE A 55 -11.01 -6.98 -3.26
C ILE A 55 -9.82 -6.35 -3.97
N ARG A 56 -9.93 -6.23 -5.29
CA ARG A 56 -8.94 -5.52 -6.09
C ARG A 56 -8.88 -4.06 -5.68
N ASP A 57 -7.68 -3.50 -5.64
CA ASP A 57 -7.44 -2.09 -5.31
C ASP A 57 -8.12 -1.64 -4.00
N ALA A 58 -8.24 -2.55 -3.03
CA ALA A 58 -8.95 -2.35 -1.77
C ALA A 58 -8.56 -1.05 -1.03
N ILE A 59 -7.30 -0.62 -1.14
CA ILE A 59 -6.80 0.61 -0.50
C ILE A 59 -7.53 1.84 -1.07
N VAL A 60 -7.82 1.84 -2.36
CA VAL A 60 -8.43 2.97 -3.07
C VAL A 60 -9.90 2.73 -3.47
N ALA A 61 -10.50 1.63 -3.06
CA ALA A 61 -11.93 1.41 -3.29
C ALA A 61 -12.77 2.33 -2.39
N GLU A 62 -13.72 3.08 -2.93
CA GLU A 62 -14.60 3.95 -2.16
C GLU A 62 -15.60 3.18 -1.29
N GLY A 63 -15.97 3.75 -0.15
CA GLY A 63 -16.93 3.15 0.79
C GLY A 63 -16.42 1.86 1.45
N GLU A 64 -17.33 1.06 1.98
CA GLU A 64 -17.00 -0.20 2.66
C GLU A 64 -16.63 -1.29 1.66
N LEU A 65 -15.55 -2.02 1.92
CA LEU A 65 -15.08 -3.11 1.06
C LEU A 65 -16.07 -4.27 1.01
N VAL A 66 -16.61 -4.64 2.15
CA VAL A 66 -17.66 -5.65 2.31
C VAL A 66 -18.71 -5.09 3.27
N LYS A 67 -19.91 -4.80 2.77
CA LYS A 67 -21.01 -4.26 3.59
C LYS A 67 -21.60 -5.30 4.52
N ASN A 68 -21.80 -6.52 4.01
CA ASN A 68 -22.36 -7.64 4.78
C ASN A 68 -21.69 -8.95 4.33
N PRO A 69 -20.85 -9.57 5.16
CA PRO A 69 -20.29 -10.89 4.86
C PRO A 69 -21.35 -12.00 4.67
N GLY A 70 -22.51 -11.85 5.30
CA GLY A 70 -23.61 -12.81 5.18
C GLY A 70 -24.19 -12.91 3.76
N THR A 71 -24.20 -11.83 3.00
CA THR A 71 -24.61 -11.79 1.58
C THR A 71 -23.42 -11.97 0.63
N PHE A 72 -22.29 -11.38 0.97
CA PHE A 72 -21.08 -11.38 0.14
C PHE A 72 -20.48 -12.79 -0.05
N VAL A 73 -20.38 -13.58 1.03
CA VAL A 73 -19.82 -14.95 0.96
C VAL A 73 -20.67 -15.89 0.09
N PRO A 74 -22.00 -15.94 0.21
CA PRO A 74 -22.84 -16.69 -0.73
C PRO A 74 -22.70 -16.22 -2.18
N ALA A 75 -22.63 -14.91 -2.42
CA ALA A 75 -22.43 -14.35 -3.76
C ALA A 75 -21.05 -14.76 -4.35
N LEU A 76 -19.99 -14.70 -3.54
CA LEU A 76 -18.65 -15.19 -3.91
C LEU A 76 -18.68 -16.69 -4.28
N LYS A 77 -19.37 -17.51 -3.52
CA LYS A 77 -19.51 -18.95 -3.83
C LYS A 77 -20.26 -19.21 -5.13
N ARG A 78 -21.29 -18.40 -5.43
CA ARG A 78 -22.05 -18.51 -6.69
C ARG A 78 -21.31 -18.01 -7.92
N SER A 79 -20.35 -17.09 -7.75
CA SER A 79 -19.58 -16.52 -8.87
C SER A 79 -18.65 -17.51 -9.60
N GLY A 80 -18.48 -18.72 -9.08
CA GLY A 80 -17.56 -19.71 -9.64
C GLY A 80 -16.09 -19.54 -9.24
N LEU A 81 -15.73 -18.43 -8.56
CA LEU A 81 -14.38 -18.24 -8.04
C LEU A 81 -14.05 -19.27 -6.96
N LYS A 82 -12.99 -20.04 -7.18
CA LYS A 82 -12.52 -21.04 -6.22
C LYS A 82 -11.56 -20.37 -5.24
N ALA A 83 -12.02 -20.08 -4.03
CA ALA A 83 -11.21 -19.50 -2.97
C ALA A 83 -11.35 -20.31 -1.67
N ASP A 84 -10.29 -20.36 -0.89
CA ASP A 84 -10.23 -21.02 0.42
C ASP A 84 -10.51 -20.04 1.57
N VAL A 85 -10.14 -18.76 1.38
CA VAL A 85 -10.32 -17.69 2.38
C VAL A 85 -10.78 -16.43 1.65
N LEU A 86 -11.72 -15.69 2.22
CA LEU A 86 -12.00 -14.30 1.88
C LEU A 86 -11.25 -13.40 2.86
N ALA A 87 -10.39 -12.52 2.34
CA ALA A 87 -9.66 -11.53 3.12
C ALA A 87 -10.08 -10.12 2.72
N PHE A 88 -10.43 -9.30 3.69
CA PHE A 88 -10.74 -7.88 3.52
C PHE A 88 -10.48 -7.13 4.82
N PHE A 89 -10.45 -5.81 4.78
CA PHE A 89 -10.23 -4.99 5.97
C PHE A 89 -11.26 -3.87 6.08
N GLN A 90 -11.41 -3.36 7.28
CA GLN A 90 -12.22 -2.20 7.60
C GLN A 90 -11.32 -0.99 7.66
N ARG A 91 -11.71 0.12 7.04
CA ARG A 91 -10.87 1.32 6.97
C ARG A 91 -11.21 2.34 8.06
N PRO A 92 -10.23 3.11 8.55
CA PRO A 92 -10.50 4.30 9.34
C PRO A 92 -11.48 5.24 8.59
N PRO A 93 -12.28 6.06 9.28
CA PRO A 93 -12.24 6.30 10.74
C PRO A 93 -12.89 5.21 11.59
N ASP A 94 -13.64 4.29 10.99
CA ASP A 94 -14.35 3.25 11.69
C ASP A 94 -13.43 2.05 11.94
N VAL A 95 -12.88 1.97 13.13
CA VAL A 95 -11.91 0.96 13.55
C VAL A 95 -12.51 -0.08 14.51
N THR A 96 -13.76 0.09 14.92
CA THR A 96 -14.45 -0.89 15.78
C THR A 96 -14.86 -2.11 14.96
N PRO A 97 -14.49 -3.35 15.36
CA PRO A 97 -14.86 -4.55 14.60
C PRO A 97 -16.38 -4.67 14.40
N LYS A 98 -16.86 -4.67 13.14
CA LYS A 98 -18.28 -4.73 12.78
C LYS A 98 -18.81 -6.15 12.70
N PHE A 99 -17.95 -7.13 12.41
CA PHE A 99 -18.38 -8.48 12.06
C PHE A 99 -17.89 -9.51 13.07
N LYS A 100 -18.76 -10.50 13.38
CA LYS A 100 -18.43 -11.66 14.25
C LYS A 100 -17.65 -12.74 13.48
N HIS A 101 -16.55 -12.33 12.81
CA HIS A 101 -15.65 -13.22 12.08
C HIS A 101 -14.24 -13.09 12.65
N HIS A 102 -13.38 -14.07 12.35
CA HIS A 102 -11.98 -13.99 12.73
C HIS A 102 -11.33 -12.79 12.07
N PHE A 103 -10.67 -11.97 12.87
CA PHE A 103 -9.89 -10.82 12.39
C PHE A 103 -8.57 -10.69 13.15
N GLU A 104 -7.65 -9.96 12.56
CA GLU A 104 -6.43 -9.49 13.20
C GLU A 104 -6.36 -7.97 13.10
N TRP A 105 -5.71 -7.35 14.07
CA TRP A 105 -5.39 -5.94 13.97
C TRP A 105 -4.28 -5.72 12.95
N ASP A 106 -4.60 -5.02 11.88
CA ASP A 106 -3.63 -4.43 10.96
C ASP A 106 -3.52 -2.93 11.28
N ASN A 107 -2.54 -2.23 10.70
CA ASN A 107 -2.26 -0.86 11.10
C ASN A 107 -1.87 0.03 9.93
N TYR A 108 -2.21 1.33 10.06
CA TYR A 108 -1.72 2.40 9.20
C TYR A 108 -0.86 3.38 9.99
N ALA A 109 0.10 4.01 9.29
CA ALA A 109 0.71 5.25 9.73
C ALA A 109 -0.16 6.40 9.23
N ALA A 110 -0.78 7.15 10.13
CA ALA A 110 -1.71 8.20 9.76
C ALA A 110 -1.44 9.50 10.51
N VAL A 111 -1.70 10.61 9.84
CA VAL A 111 -1.80 11.95 10.44
C VAL A 111 -3.27 12.34 10.46
N ASP A 112 -3.78 12.80 11.60
CA ASP A 112 -5.09 13.45 11.66
C ASP A 112 -4.97 14.85 11.05
N CYS A 113 -5.62 15.04 9.91
CA CYS A 113 -5.59 16.30 9.14
C CYS A 113 -6.75 17.24 9.47
N ALA A 114 -7.61 16.91 10.44
CA ALA A 114 -8.78 17.75 10.75
C ALA A 114 -8.41 19.18 11.12
N ASN A 115 -7.24 19.39 11.73
CA ASN A 115 -6.72 20.71 12.09
C ASN A 115 -5.20 20.73 11.91
N PHE A 116 -4.72 21.49 10.92
CA PHE A 116 -3.30 21.63 10.63
C PHE A 116 -2.51 22.24 11.78
N ASP A 117 -3.03 23.29 12.40
CA ASP A 117 -2.31 23.99 13.46
C ASP A 117 -2.14 23.10 14.71
N ALA A 118 -3.18 22.35 15.07
CA ALA A 118 -3.11 21.37 16.16
C ALA A 118 -2.10 20.26 15.88
N TRP A 119 -2.03 19.76 14.65
CA TRP A 119 -1.00 18.81 14.24
C TRP A 119 0.39 19.44 14.28
N TRP A 120 0.55 20.65 13.73
CA TRP A 120 1.83 21.36 13.71
C TRP A 120 2.40 21.59 15.11
N GLU A 121 1.57 21.97 16.07
CA GLU A 121 2.03 22.18 17.44
C GLU A 121 2.45 20.87 18.15
N LYS A 122 1.79 19.76 17.85
CA LYS A 122 2.17 18.42 18.34
C LYS A 122 3.43 17.86 17.68
N LEU A 123 3.79 18.37 16.50
CA LEU A 123 4.93 17.86 15.75
C LEU A 123 6.24 18.06 16.55
N PRO A 124 7.15 17.05 16.59
CA PRO A 124 8.44 17.19 17.25
C PRO A 124 9.18 18.46 16.81
N GLN A 125 9.78 19.18 17.76
CA GLN A 125 10.46 20.45 17.49
C GLN A 125 11.49 20.33 16.36
N GLU A 126 12.21 19.19 16.27
CA GLU A 126 13.20 18.97 15.21
C GLU A 126 12.54 18.90 13.82
N ALA A 127 11.37 18.29 13.68
CA ALA A 127 10.66 18.27 12.41
C ALA A 127 10.20 19.68 12.00
N ARG A 128 9.65 20.46 12.94
CA ARG A 128 9.30 21.87 12.70
C ARG A 128 10.52 22.72 12.30
N LYS A 129 11.66 22.52 12.98
CA LYS A 129 12.93 23.14 12.59
C LYS A 129 13.38 22.75 11.20
N ASN A 130 13.26 21.46 10.85
CA ASN A 130 13.66 20.96 9.52
C ASN A 130 12.76 21.53 8.42
N THR A 131 11.47 21.65 8.64
CA THR A 131 10.56 22.31 7.68
C THR A 131 10.93 23.78 7.47
N ARG A 132 11.16 24.55 8.56
CA ARG A 132 11.59 25.94 8.44
C ARG A 132 12.97 26.08 7.79
N ARG A 133 13.89 25.14 8.08
CA ARG A 133 15.22 25.08 7.47
C ARG A 133 15.17 24.83 5.98
N SER A 134 14.21 23.97 5.54
CA SER A 134 13.99 23.72 4.11
C SER A 134 13.65 25.00 3.37
N ALA A 135 12.68 25.77 3.86
CA ALA A 135 12.32 27.06 3.27
C ALA A 135 13.48 28.05 3.27
N LYS A 136 14.22 28.18 4.40
CA LYS A 136 15.41 29.04 4.49
C LYS A 136 16.54 28.66 3.51
N ARG A 137 16.60 27.40 3.08
CA ARG A 137 17.55 26.88 2.10
C ARG A 137 17.05 26.98 0.65
N GLY A 138 15.96 27.73 0.43
CA GLY A 138 15.43 28.01 -0.91
C GLY A 138 14.57 26.88 -1.49
N VAL A 139 14.13 25.90 -0.67
CA VAL A 139 13.18 24.88 -1.15
C VAL A 139 11.79 25.47 -1.20
N THR A 140 11.16 25.39 -2.36
CA THR A 140 9.73 25.73 -2.56
C THR A 140 8.93 24.46 -2.77
N VAL A 141 7.71 24.41 -2.25
CA VAL A 141 6.79 23.27 -2.40
C VAL A 141 5.52 23.73 -3.06
N LYS A 142 5.07 23.03 -4.10
CA LYS A 142 3.85 23.36 -4.84
C LYS A 142 3.16 22.12 -5.39
N VAL A 143 1.86 22.21 -5.60
CA VAL A 143 1.07 21.25 -6.37
C VAL A 143 1.44 21.39 -7.85
N VAL A 144 1.61 20.27 -8.52
CA VAL A 144 1.99 20.20 -9.93
C VAL A 144 1.12 19.20 -10.69
N SER A 145 0.85 19.49 -11.95
CA SER A 145 0.14 18.58 -12.83
C SER A 145 1.06 17.44 -13.27
N PHE A 146 0.51 16.24 -13.40
CA PHE A 146 1.25 15.10 -13.93
C PHE A 146 1.23 15.15 -15.46
N ASP A 147 2.40 15.41 -16.01
CA ASP A 147 2.66 15.43 -17.46
C ASP A 147 3.99 14.72 -17.76
N ASP A 148 4.40 14.72 -19.02
CA ASP A 148 5.65 14.11 -19.47
C ASP A 148 6.89 14.81 -18.88
N ALA A 149 6.81 16.11 -18.58
CA ALA A 149 7.91 16.84 -17.97
C ALA A 149 8.12 16.35 -16.53
N LEU A 150 7.06 16.32 -15.71
CA LEU A 150 7.12 15.79 -14.35
C LEU A 150 7.51 14.31 -14.34
N ALA A 151 6.98 13.50 -15.28
CA ALA A 151 7.34 12.09 -15.39
C ALA A 151 8.84 11.88 -15.66
N ARG A 152 9.48 12.74 -16.48
CA ARG A 152 10.94 12.72 -16.71
C ARG A 152 11.73 13.10 -15.46
N GLU A 153 11.30 14.13 -14.73
CA GLU A 153 11.93 14.52 -13.46
C GLU A 153 11.81 13.40 -12.40
N ILE A 154 10.65 12.72 -12.31
CA ILE A 154 10.46 11.56 -11.44
C ILE A 154 11.36 10.38 -11.88
N HIS A 155 11.49 10.14 -13.18
CA HIS A 155 12.38 9.10 -13.70
C HIS A 155 13.84 9.36 -13.27
N GLN A 156 14.34 10.62 -13.39
CA GLN A 156 15.66 11.00 -12.90
C GLN A 156 15.84 10.76 -11.40
N LEU A 157 14.78 11.06 -10.59
CA LEU A 157 14.78 10.76 -9.15
C LEU A 157 14.88 9.26 -8.86
N CYS A 158 14.26 8.42 -9.68
CA CYS A 158 14.33 6.97 -9.56
C CYS A 158 15.73 6.44 -9.90
N ASP A 159 16.39 7.07 -10.86
CA ASP A 159 17.70 6.63 -11.38
C ASP A 159 18.90 7.24 -10.65
N GLU A 160 18.69 8.02 -9.59
CA GLU A 160 19.79 8.62 -8.82
C GLU A 160 20.76 7.58 -8.25
N SER A 161 20.24 6.44 -7.78
CA SER A 161 21.08 5.44 -7.13
C SER A 161 20.45 4.06 -7.14
N PRO A 162 21.21 2.99 -7.48
CA PRO A 162 20.74 1.62 -7.40
C PRO A 162 20.47 1.14 -5.95
N MET A 163 20.98 1.88 -4.97
CA MET A 163 20.89 1.54 -3.55
C MET A 163 20.32 2.68 -2.74
N ARG A 164 19.25 2.41 -1.95
CA ARG A 164 18.71 3.37 -0.97
C ARG A 164 18.63 2.71 0.40
N GLN A 165 19.05 3.42 1.43
CA GLN A 165 19.07 2.93 2.83
C GLN A 165 19.73 1.54 2.97
N GLY A 166 20.80 1.28 2.19
CA GLY A 166 21.54 0.02 2.23
C GLY A 166 20.85 -1.17 1.54
N LYS A 167 19.77 -0.93 0.76
CA LYS A 167 19.03 -1.95 0.02
C LYS A 167 18.97 -1.61 -1.46
N PRO A 168 18.86 -2.63 -2.36
CA PRO A 168 18.57 -2.37 -3.76
C PRO A 168 17.28 -1.54 -3.89
N PHE A 169 17.36 -0.49 -4.70
CA PHE A 169 16.22 0.38 -4.96
C PHE A 169 15.45 -0.14 -6.17
N TRP A 170 14.28 -0.68 -5.94
CA TRP A 170 13.52 -1.41 -6.96
C TRP A 170 12.96 -0.54 -8.11
N HIS A 171 12.97 0.79 -7.96
CA HIS A 171 12.61 1.72 -9.03
C HIS A 171 13.78 2.06 -9.95
N TYR A 172 15.03 1.77 -9.53
CA TYR A 172 16.23 2.08 -10.30
C TYR A 172 16.30 1.23 -11.57
N GLY A 173 16.72 1.85 -12.68
CA GLY A 173 16.91 1.20 -13.96
C GLY A 173 15.61 0.85 -14.71
N LYS A 174 14.47 1.38 -14.30
CA LYS A 174 13.23 1.27 -15.07
C LYS A 174 13.23 2.26 -16.21
N ASP A 175 12.72 1.85 -17.37
CA ASP A 175 12.53 2.76 -18.50
C ASP A 175 11.48 3.83 -18.19
N PHE A 176 11.53 4.92 -18.95
CA PHE A 176 10.65 6.07 -18.78
C PHE A 176 9.16 5.70 -18.87
N GLU A 177 8.78 4.88 -19.84
CA GLU A 177 7.37 4.49 -20.05
C GLU A 177 6.84 3.66 -18.88
N THR A 178 7.69 2.82 -18.28
CA THR A 178 7.34 2.07 -17.08
C THR A 178 7.13 2.99 -15.88
N VAL A 179 8.03 3.96 -15.65
CA VAL A 179 7.88 4.96 -14.57
C VAL A 179 6.64 5.82 -14.80
N LYS A 180 6.42 6.33 -16.01
CA LYS A 180 5.25 7.10 -16.37
C LYS A 180 3.96 6.34 -16.09
N ARG A 181 3.87 5.08 -16.55
CA ARG A 181 2.70 4.21 -16.32
C ARG A 181 2.45 3.94 -14.83
N GLU A 182 3.48 3.68 -14.03
CA GLU A 182 3.34 3.45 -12.59
C GLU A 182 2.82 4.69 -11.85
N HIS A 183 3.19 5.89 -12.30
CA HIS A 183 2.75 7.13 -11.68
C HIS A 183 1.44 7.67 -12.26
N SER A 184 1.00 7.22 -13.43
CA SER A 184 -0.28 7.63 -14.04
C SER A 184 -1.52 6.90 -13.51
N THR A 185 -1.39 6.07 -12.46
CA THR A 185 -2.53 5.41 -11.82
C THR A 185 -3.37 6.39 -11.01
N TYR A 186 -4.71 6.31 -11.09
CA TYR A 186 -5.67 7.10 -10.29
C TYR A 186 -5.50 8.63 -10.43
N LEU A 187 -5.14 9.13 -11.63
CA LEU A 187 -4.90 10.56 -11.85
C LEU A 187 -6.12 11.44 -11.55
N GLU A 188 -7.32 10.93 -11.80
CA GLU A 188 -8.60 11.62 -11.57
C GLU A 188 -8.86 12.01 -10.11
N ARG A 189 -8.14 11.39 -9.19
CA ARG A 189 -8.22 11.63 -7.73
C ARG A 189 -6.84 11.67 -7.06
N SER A 190 -5.84 12.04 -7.85
CA SER A 190 -4.46 12.19 -7.36
C SER A 190 -4.01 13.62 -7.39
N GLU A 191 -3.08 13.95 -6.51
CA GLU A 191 -2.26 15.16 -6.59
C GLU A 191 -0.80 14.81 -6.49
N PHE A 192 0.02 15.57 -7.22
CA PHE A 192 1.46 15.56 -7.10
C PHE A 192 1.91 16.84 -6.43
N ILE A 193 2.70 16.71 -5.39
CA ILE A 193 3.27 17.81 -4.63
C ILE A 193 4.78 17.71 -4.80
N GLY A 194 5.37 18.70 -5.48
CA GLY A 194 6.79 18.76 -5.80
C GLY A 194 7.55 19.73 -4.89
N ALA A 195 8.72 19.31 -4.41
CA ALA A 195 9.70 20.18 -3.79
C ALA A 195 10.75 20.56 -4.82
N TYR A 196 11.00 21.85 -4.95
CA TYR A 196 11.90 22.45 -5.94
C TYR A 196 13.01 23.22 -5.27
N PHE A 197 14.21 23.13 -5.82
CA PHE A 197 15.37 23.96 -5.49
C PHE A 197 16.01 24.41 -6.79
N GLU A 198 16.24 25.74 -6.96
CA GLU A 198 16.76 26.33 -8.20
C GLU A 198 15.98 25.86 -9.45
N ASN A 199 14.65 25.87 -9.36
CA ASN A 199 13.69 25.42 -10.38
C ASN A 199 13.79 23.94 -10.81
N ARG A 200 14.55 23.10 -10.09
CA ARG A 200 14.63 21.65 -10.33
C ARG A 200 13.87 20.88 -9.28
N LEU A 201 13.15 19.85 -9.69
CA LEU A 201 12.48 18.94 -8.78
C LEU A 201 13.51 18.18 -7.95
N ILE A 202 13.49 18.34 -6.63
CA ILE A 202 14.38 17.62 -5.70
C ILE A 202 13.66 16.56 -4.87
N GLY A 203 12.35 16.48 -4.98
CA GLY A 203 11.52 15.46 -4.34
C GLY A 203 10.07 15.66 -4.63
N PHE A 204 9.26 14.62 -4.43
CA PHE A 204 7.81 14.69 -4.63
C PHE A 204 7.06 13.74 -3.71
N ILE A 205 5.76 14.03 -3.55
CA ILE A 205 4.75 13.12 -3.02
C ILE A 205 3.64 13.00 -4.06
N LYS A 206 3.18 11.76 -4.30
CA LYS A 206 1.90 11.50 -4.95
C LYS A 206 0.89 11.08 -3.89
N VAL A 207 -0.22 11.78 -3.82
CA VAL A 207 -1.35 11.50 -2.93
C VAL A 207 -2.54 11.02 -3.76
N VAL A 208 -3.25 10.00 -3.29
CA VAL A 208 -4.51 9.53 -3.86
C VAL A 208 -5.62 9.70 -2.83
N TYR A 209 -6.69 10.38 -3.20
CA TYR A 209 -7.83 10.67 -2.32
C TYR A 209 -8.90 9.59 -2.45
N VAL A 210 -9.41 9.13 -1.31
CA VAL A 210 -10.49 8.14 -1.24
C VAL A 210 -11.39 8.47 -0.05
N ASP A 211 -12.65 8.79 -0.29
CA ASP A 211 -13.56 9.27 0.74
C ASP A 211 -12.95 10.46 1.51
N ARG A 212 -12.73 10.30 2.81
CA ARG A 212 -12.08 11.31 3.67
C ARG A 212 -10.65 10.95 4.04
N ILE A 213 -10.01 10.09 3.26
CA ILE A 213 -8.63 9.64 3.47
C ILE A 213 -7.78 10.03 2.26
N ALA A 214 -6.56 10.46 2.52
CA ALA A 214 -5.53 10.66 1.51
C ALA A 214 -4.41 9.64 1.73
N PHE A 215 -4.05 8.87 0.72
CA PHE A 215 -2.98 7.89 0.77
C PHE A 215 -1.73 8.41 0.07
N ILE A 216 -0.59 8.41 0.73
CA ILE A 216 0.71 8.65 0.09
C ILE A 216 1.08 7.40 -0.70
N PHE A 217 0.95 7.47 -2.02
CA PHE A 217 1.32 6.40 -2.94
C PHE A 217 2.81 6.37 -3.25
N HIS A 218 3.39 7.55 -3.42
CA HIS A 218 4.82 7.72 -3.64
C HIS A 218 5.34 8.88 -2.82
N ILE A 219 6.51 8.72 -2.25
CA ILE A 219 7.29 9.77 -1.60
C ILE A 219 8.76 9.51 -1.87
N LEU A 220 9.42 10.45 -2.52
CA LEU A 220 10.81 10.30 -2.91
C LEU A 220 11.50 11.67 -2.94
N ALA A 221 12.79 11.70 -2.62
CA ALA A 221 13.65 12.87 -2.81
C ALA A 221 15.05 12.42 -3.19
N PHE A 222 15.80 13.28 -3.88
CA PHE A 222 17.20 13.06 -4.19
C PHE A 222 18.03 12.99 -2.90
N ASN A 223 18.93 12.00 -2.79
CA ASN A 223 19.85 11.87 -1.67
C ASN A 223 20.80 13.08 -1.61
N ALA A 224 21.22 13.58 -2.79
CA ALA A 224 22.07 14.75 -2.93
C ALA A 224 21.49 16.03 -2.28
N HIS A 225 20.17 16.08 -2.09
CA HIS A 225 19.47 17.23 -1.50
C HIS A 225 18.89 16.96 -0.10
N TYR A 226 19.24 15.86 0.56
CA TYR A 226 18.73 15.54 1.90
C TYR A 226 19.12 16.57 2.97
N ASP A 227 20.24 17.27 2.79
CA ASP A 227 20.62 18.40 3.64
C ASP A 227 19.55 19.50 3.64
N LYS A 228 18.86 19.72 2.53
CA LYS A 228 17.79 20.72 2.36
C LYS A 228 16.45 20.31 2.96
N ARG A 229 16.35 19.08 3.47
CA ARG A 229 15.14 18.55 4.17
C ARG A 229 13.85 18.57 3.33
N PRO A 230 13.87 18.22 2.03
CA PRO A 230 12.70 18.32 1.17
C PRO A 230 11.53 17.47 1.66
N LEU A 231 11.76 16.27 2.24
CA LEU A 231 10.69 15.39 2.72
C LEU A 231 9.90 16.01 3.90
N ASN A 232 10.56 16.77 4.78
CA ASN A 232 9.85 17.47 5.86
C ASN A 232 8.92 18.56 5.31
N ALA A 233 9.40 19.34 4.33
CA ALA A 233 8.61 20.37 3.67
C ALA A 233 7.43 19.76 2.88
N LEU A 234 7.67 18.67 2.13
CA LEU A 234 6.66 17.96 1.38
C LEU A 234 5.54 17.41 2.27
N ILE A 235 5.90 16.72 3.38
CA ILE A 235 4.90 16.17 4.31
C ILE A 235 4.09 17.30 4.94
N THR A 236 4.76 18.38 5.37
CA THR A 236 4.06 19.53 5.98
C THR A 236 3.06 20.15 5.02
N GLU A 237 3.45 20.41 3.77
CA GLU A 237 2.53 20.98 2.78
C GLU A 237 1.41 20.00 2.43
N THR A 238 1.71 18.70 2.34
CA THR A 238 0.69 17.67 2.09
C THR A 238 -0.37 17.65 3.21
N VAL A 239 0.04 17.71 4.49
CA VAL A 239 -0.91 17.76 5.62
C VAL A 239 -1.76 19.03 5.56
N LYS A 240 -1.17 20.17 5.22
CA LYS A 240 -1.89 21.44 5.07
C LYS A 240 -2.94 21.36 3.96
N ILE A 241 -2.58 20.83 2.79
CA ILE A 241 -3.50 20.62 1.66
C ILE A 241 -4.64 19.66 2.08
N CYS A 242 -4.32 18.55 2.73
CA CYS A 242 -5.31 17.60 3.24
C CYS A 242 -6.29 18.26 4.22
N SER A 243 -5.79 19.10 5.14
CA SER A 243 -6.63 19.85 6.10
C SER A 243 -7.57 20.81 5.38
N GLN A 244 -7.08 21.57 4.40
CA GLN A 244 -7.88 22.50 3.60
C GLN A 244 -8.96 21.80 2.77
N ARG A 245 -8.74 20.55 2.36
CA ARG A 245 -9.70 19.70 1.63
C ARG A 245 -10.70 18.97 2.53
N GLY A 246 -10.62 19.12 3.84
CA GLY A 246 -11.48 18.40 4.78
C GLY A 246 -11.18 16.88 4.86
N VAL A 247 -9.98 16.47 4.44
CA VAL A 247 -9.48 15.10 4.62
C VAL A 247 -9.30 14.83 6.11
N LYS A 248 -9.77 13.68 6.58
CA LYS A 248 -9.61 13.29 7.99
C LYS A 248 -8.23 12.74 8.28
N TYR A 249 -7.73 11.84 7.41
CA TYR A 249 -6.44 11.19 7.61
C TYR A 249 -5.57 11.24 6.36
N LEU A 250 -4.29 11.62 6.54
CA LEU A 250 -3.23 11.36 5.60
C LEU A 250 -2.52 10.06 6.01
N VAL A 251 -2.57 9.04 5.18
CA VAL A 251 -2.03 7.70 5.45
C VAL A 251 -0.75 7.46 4.66
N TYR A 252 0.30 7.02 5.34
CA TYR A 252 1.55 6.57 4.73
C TYR A 252 1.80 5.10 5.01
N ASP A 253 1.05 4.22 4.29
CA ASP A 253 1.17 2.77 4.39
C ASP A 253 1.12 2.25 5.85
N LYS A 254 1.63 1.06 6.15
CA LYS A 254 1.66 0.48 7.50
C LYS A 254 2.62 1.23 8.41
N TYR A 255 2.22 1.48 9.66
CA TYR A 255 3.13 2.02 10.68
C TYR A 255 4.21 1.01 11.03
N VAL A 256 3.81 -0.23 11.32
CA VAL A 256 4.69 -1.37 11.62
C VAL A 256 4.51 -2.46 10.57
N TYR A 257 5.61 -2.93 9.99
CA TYR A 257 5.61 -4.05 9.05
C TYR A 257 5.99 -5.35 9.75
N GLY A 258 5.03 -6.23 9.95
CA GLY A 258 5.21 -7.48 10.70
C GLY A 258 5.74 -7.19 12.12
N ASN A 259 6.79 -7.90 12.56
CA ASN A 259 7.36 -7.72 13.90
C ASN A 259 8.46 -6.64 13.98
N LYS A 260 8.56 -5.72 12.98
CA LYS A 260 9.62 -4.70 12.91
C LYS A 260 9.21 -3.39 13.59
N LYS A 261 8.95 -3.42 14.89
CA LYS A 261 8.57 -2.24 15.68
C LYS A 261 9.65 -1.15 15.68
N GLU A 262 10.93 -1.54 15.58
CA GLU A 262 12.08 -0.62 15.53
C GLU A 262 12.70 -0.66 14.12
N SER A 263 12.47 0.38 13.34
CA SER A 263 13.08 0.54 12.02
C SER A 263 13.26 2.03 11.70
N THR A 264 14.20 2.34 10.81
CA THR A 264 14.41 3.72 10.34
C THR A 264 13.16 4.32 9.72
N LEU A 265 12.29 3.49 9.12
CA LEU A 265 11.04 3.95 8.53
C LEU A 265 9.99 4.27 9.61
N VAL A 266 9.88 3.46 10.66
CA VAL A 266 9.00 3.75 11.82
C VAL A 266 9.44 5.05 12.47
N GLU A 267 10.74 5.24 12.69
CA GLU A 267 11.30 6.45 13.28
C GLU A 267 11.05 7.68 12.38
N PHE A 268 11.20 7.53 11.06
CA PHE A 268 10.87 8.60 10.10
C PHE A 268 9.39 9.00 10.23
N LYS A 269 8.47 8.03 10.27
CA LYS A 269 7.03 8.28 10.42
C LYS A 269 6.72 8.99 11.73
N ARG A 270 7.25 8.48 12.85
CA ARG A 270 7.08 9.08 14.18
C ARG A 270 7.58 10.53 14.22
N ARG A 271 8.77 10.80 13.66
CA ARG A 271 9.36 12.16 13.61
C ARG A 271 8.55 13.13 12.76
N ASN A 272 7.81 12.64 11.78
CA ASN A 272 6.95 13.47 10.93
C ASN A 272 5.48 13.46 11.38
N GLY A 273 5.20 13.09 12.63
CA GLY A 273 3.89 13.20 13.26
C GLY A 273 2.86 12.17 12.80
N PHE A 274 3.30 11.07 12.17
CA PHE A 274 2.42 9.94 11.93
C PHE A 274 2.25 9.11 13.19
N GLU A 275 1.02 8.73 13.47
CA GLU A 275 0.63 7.86 14.56
C GLU A 275 0.12 6.52 14.01
N GLN A 276 0.15 5.47 14.84
CA GLN A 276 -0.41 4.19 14.48
C GLN A 276 -1.92 4.20 14.67
N ILE A 277 -2.66 3.84 13.64
CA ILE A 277 -4.10 3.55 13.70
C ILE A 277 -4.30 2.09 13.37
N ASP A 278 -4.83 1.34 14.34
CA ASP A 278 -5.15 -0.08 14.15
C ASP A 278 -6.58 -0.22 13.60
N PHE A 279 -6.77 -1.18 12.71
CA PHE A 279 -8.05 -1.51 12.10
C PHE A 279 -8.21 -3.03 11.93
N PRO A 280 -9.44 -3.57 11.94
CA PRO A 280 -9.66 -5.00 11.80
C PRO A 280 -9.48 -5.45 10.34
N ALA A 281 -8.62 -6.46 10.14
CA ALA A 281 -8.48 -7.21 8.91
C ALA A 281 -9.10 -8.60 9.08
N TYR A 282 -10.16 -8.89 8.32
CA TYR A 282 -10.96 -10.11 8.45
C TYR A 282 -10.45 -11.21 7.54
N TYR A 283 -10.50 -12.45 8.05
CA TYR A 283 -10.15 -13.67 7.33
C TYR A 283 -11.27 -14.69 7.51
N ILE A 284 -12.15 -14.82 6.49
CA ILE A 284 -13.31 -15.71 6.53
C ILE A 284 -12.95 -17.00 5.80
N PRO A 285 -12.83 -18.14 6.49
CA PRO A 285 -12.55 -19.42 5.84
C PRO A 285 -13.78 -19.90 5.04
N LEU A 286 -13.55 -20.29 3.78
CA LEU A 286 -14.59 -20.75 2.85
C LEU A 286 -14.54 -22.27 2.68
N THR A 287 -13.38 -22.89 2.92
CA THR A 287 -13.12 -24.34 2.80
C THR A 287 -12.43 -24.87 4.06
N TRP A 288 -12.30 -26.19 4.17
CA TRP A 288 -11.52 -26.82 5.27
C TRP A 288 -10.05 -26.41 5.25
N LYS A 289 -9.46 -26.26 4.05
CA LYS A 289 -8.08 -25.71 3.89
C LYS A 289 -8.00 -24.28 4.44
N GLY A 290 -9.00 -23.47 4.14
CA GLY A 290 -9.12 -22.11 4.68
C GLY A 290 -9.23 -22.10 6.20
N LYS A 291 -9.96 -23.04 6.81
CA LYS A 291 -10.06 -23.16 8.28
C LYS A 291 -8.69 -23.44 8.90
N ILE A 292 -7.92 -24.39 8.36
CA ILE A 292 -6.55 -24.67 8.83
C ILE A 292 -5.64 -23.46 8.65
N PHE A 293 -5.69 -22.80 7.48
CA PHE A 293 -4.88 -21.62 7.18
C PHE A 293 -5.13 -20.49 8.19
N VAL A 294 -6.39 -20.23 8.52
CA VAL A 294 -6.77 -19.21 9.51
C VAL A 294 -6.37 -19.64 10.93
N ALA A 295 -6.66 -20.89 11.32
CA ALA A 295 -6.32 -21.41 12.65
C ALA A 295 -4.80 -21.35 12.93
N LEU A 296 -3.98 -21.68 11.94
CA LEU A 296 -2.52 -21.61 12.02
C LEU A 296 -1.94 -20.21 11.74
N ARG A 297 -2.80 -19.20 11.50
CA ARG A 297 -2.42 -17.80 11.22
C ARG A 297 -1.43 -17.65 10.06
N LEU A 298 -1.50 -18.52 9.05
CA LEU A 298 -0.58 -18.53 7.92
C LEU A 298 -0.66 -17.28 7.04
N TYR A 299 -1.73 -16.50 7.13
CA TYR A 299 -1.88 -15.17 6.50
C TYR A 299 -0.85 -14.13 6.98
N ARG A 300 -0.21 -14.36 8.14
CA ARG A 300 0.89 -13.51 8.64
C ARG A 300 2.17 -13.63 7.81
N GLY A 301 2.24 -14.64 6.94
CA GLY A 301 3.43 -14.96 6.15
C GLY A 301 4.62 -15.42 7.02
N ALA A 302 5.69 -15.86 6.37
CA ALA A 302 6.86 -16.40 7.08
C ALA A 302 7.47 -15.40 8.10
N VAL A 303 7.51 -14.12 7.74
CA VAL A 303 8.06 -13.07 8.62
C VAL A 303 7.21 -12.82 9.86
N GLY A 304 5.88 -12.94 9.73
CA GLY A 304 4.95 -12.75 10.85
C GLY A 304 4.81 -13.97 11.77
N LEU A 305 5.21 -15.15 11.29
CA LEU A 305 5.20 -16.40 12.07
C LEU A 305 6.49 -16.63 12.86
N LEU A 306 7.61 -15.99 12.45
CA LEU A 306 8.89 -16.16 13.12
C LEU A 306 8.95 -15.34 14.41
N PRO A 307 9.45 -15.94 15.52
CA PRO A 307 9.73 -15.19 16.74
C PRO A 307 10.70 -14.02 16.49
N ALA A 308 10.51 -12.92 17.23
CA ALA A 308 11.33 -11.71 17.06
C ALA A 308 12.86 -11.95 17.12
N PRO A 309 13.41 -12.83 18.00
CA PRO A 309 14.85 -13.12 18.01
C PRO A 309 15.34 -13.77 16.71
N VAL A 310 14.58 -14.72 16.15
CA VAL A 310 14.92 -15.43 14.91
C VAL A 310 14.87 -14.44 13.72
N LEU A 311 13.87 -13.56 13.70
CA LEU A 311 13.77 -12.51 12.70
C LEU A 311 14.94 -11.52 12.77
N LYS A 312 15.34 -11.08 14.00
CA LYS A 312 16.49 -10.20 14.22
C LYS A 312 17.80 -10.86 13.71
N LEU A 313 17.98 -12.16 13.97
CA LEU A 313 19.14 -12.91 13.48
C LEU A 313 19.17 -12.99 11.95
N GLY A 314 18.04 -13.35 11.33
CA GLY A 314 17.91 -13.40 9.86
C GLY A 314 18.18 -12.06 9.20
N LEU A 315 17.72 -10.96 9.78
CA LEU A 315 17.99 -9.61 9.30
C LEU A 315 19.46 -9.24 9.42
N LYS A 316 20.13 -9.59 10.54
CA LYS A 316 21.59 -9.37 10.72
C LYS A 316 22.42 -10.15 9.69
N LEU A 317 22.06 -11.41 9.45
CA LEU A 317 22.74 -12.25 8.45
C LEU A 317 22.56 -11.68 7.03
N ARG A 318 21.36 -11.24 6.68
CA ARG A 318 21.09 -10.58 5.41
C ARG A 318 21.91 -9.30 5.23
N ASP A 319 21.96 -8.45 6.27
CA ASP A 319 22.70 -7.19 6.21
C ASP A 319 24.23 -7.43 6.10
N ARG A 320 24.75 -8.50 6.76
CA ARG A 320 26.14 -8.96 6.58
C ARG A 320 26.39 -9.43 5.14
N PHE A 321 25.48 -10.22 4.57
CA PHE A 321 25.58 -10.71 3.20
C PHE A 321 25.60 -9.57 2.17
N TYR A 322 24.73 -8.56 2.32
CA TYR A 322 24.74 -7.39 1.43
C TYR A 322 25.98 -6.51 1.63
N ARG A 323 26.52 -6.39 2.85
CA ARG A 323 27.78 -5.68 3.10
C ARG A 323 28.96 -6.41 2.49
N ALA A 324 29.04 -7.73 2.60
CA ALA A 324 30.11 -8.55 2.03
C ALA A 324 30.13 -8.52 0.49
N ARG A 325 28.96 -8.33 -0.16
CA ARG A 325 28.84 -8.16 -1.61
C ARG A 325 29.12 -6.74 -2.12
N ARG A 326 29.32 -5.76 -1.25
CA ARG A 326 29.84 -4.45 -1.65
C ARG A 326 31.30 -4.63 -2.00
N LYS A 327 31.63 -4.76 -3.31
CA LYS A 327 32.99 -4.48 -3.78
C LYS A 327 33.35 -3.05 -3.38
N PRO A 328 34.55 -2.77 -2.84
CA PRO A 328 35.00 -1.41 -2.65
C PRO A 328 34.94 -0.71 -4.02
N ALA A 329 34.36 0.47 -4.08
CA ALA A 329 34.53 1.35 -5.23
C ALA A 329 36.04 1.59 -5.36
N GLU A 330 36.61 1.16 -6.47
CA GLU A 330 37.99 1.52 -6.83
C GLU A 330 38.08 3.06 -6.84
N THR A 331 38.77 3.59 -5.87
CA THR A 331 39.30 4.96 -5.90
C THR A 331 40.20 5.02 -7.12
N LYS A 332 39.72 5.52 -8.25
CA LYS A 332 40.59 6.02 -9.30
C LYS A 332 41.12 7.34 -8.81
N GLU A 333 42.33 7.30 -8.22
CA GLU A 333 43.20 8.44 -8.18
C GLU A 333 43.61 8.82 -9.63
N VAL A 334 43.23 10.03 -10.03
CA VAL A 334 44.00 10.87 -10.98
C VAL A 334 43.78 12.30 -10.55
#